data_0b2e4e619d15ac5413049b387ffad2b5
#
_entry.id   0b2e4e619d15ac5413049b387ffad2b5
#
_cell.length_a   1.000
_cell.length_b   1.000
_cell.length_c   1.000
_cell.angle_alpha   90.00
_cell.angle_beta   90.00
_cell.angle_gamma   90.00
#
_symmetry.space_group_name_H-M   'P 1'
#
loop_
_entity.id
_entity.type
_entity.pdbx_description
1 polymer ?
#
loop_
_entity_poly.entity_id
_entity_poly.type
_entity_poly.pdbx_seq_one_letter_code
_entity_poly.pdbx_strand_id
1 'polypeptide(L)'
;MFLSPDFAIDPQPAILAACKAAACTQLAGCTAAGILTQHDWILDAPAAAALALAAPLGLSSIQQLGQGQPRLCLAAPNAINTNWLHAPGQRFGGIAGDATGQGAYKIWASGRLHADGLTQLQLSGVETRVLVAQGIKPLSEPANISAVNDLDVLAI
;
A
#
# COMPACT_ATOMS: atom_id res chain seq x y z
N MET A 1 8.59 -2.32 3.13
CA MET A 1 9.45 -2.80 2.02
C MET A 1 8.63 -2.89 0.75
N PHE A 2 9.13 -2.40 -0.36
CA PHE A 2 8.51 -2.51 -1.67
C PHE A 2 9.44 -3.28 -2.60
N LEU A 3 8.88 -4.10 -3.47
CA LEU A 3 9.59 -4.90 -4.47
C LEU A 3 9.05 -4.57 -5.86
N SER A 4 9.93 -4.50 -6.86
CA SER A 4 9.50 -4.38 -8.26
C SER A 4 8.76 -5.63 -8.73
N PRO A 5 8.04 -5.57 -9.86
CA PRO A 5 7.24 -6.69 -10.36
C PRO A 5 8.05 -7.96 -10.66
N ASP A 6 9.36 -7.84 -10.88
CA ASP A 6 10.26 -8.97 -11.11
C ASP A 6 10.25 -10.01 -10.00
N PHE A 7 9.92 -9.58 -8.77
CA PHE A 7 9.81 -10.46 -7.62
C PHE A 7 8.40 -11.05 -7.43
N ALA A 8 7.42 -10.69 -8.26
CA ALA A 8 6.03 -11.06 -8.03
C ALA A 8 5.75 -12.58 -8.14
N ILE A 9 6.57 -13.33 -8.88
CA ILE A 9 6.45 -14.79 -8.98
C ILE A 9 6.76 -15.44 -7.64
N ASP A 10 7.88 -15.07 -7.03
CA ASP A 10 8.31 -15.60 -5.73
C ASP A 10 9.02 -14.51 -4.89
N PRO A 11 8.27 -13.66 -4.18
CA PRO A 11 8.84 -12.61 -3.35
C PRO A 11 9.38 -13.13 -2.00
N GLN A 12 9.05 -14.36 -1.62
CA GLN A 12 9.36 -14.89 -0.29
C GLN A 12 10.86 -14.91 0.04
N PRO A 13 11.78 -15.28 -0.87
CA PRO A 13 13.21 -15.22 -0.59
C PRO A 13 13.70 -13.79 -0.26
N ALA A 14 13.22 -12.78 -0.99
CA ALA A 14 13.57 -11.38 -0.73
C ALA A 14 13.03 -10.90 0.62
N ILE A 15 11.79 -11.27 0.95
CA ILE A 15 11.15 -10.98 2.24
C ILE A 15 11.96 -11.58 3.38
N LEU A 16 12.33 -12.87 3.29
CA LEU A 16 13.10 -13.54 4.31
C LEU A 16 14.52 -12.97 4.45
N ALA A 17 15.16 -12.61 3.35
CA ALA A 17 16.46 -11.95 3.38
C ALA A 17 16.40 -10.61 4.12
N ALA A 18 15.37 -9.80 3.87
CA ALA A 18 15.16 -8.53 4.56
C ALA A 18 14.86 -8.74 6.05
N CYS A 19 14.01 -9.71 6.42
CA CYS A 19 13.75 -10.05 7.82
C CYS A 19 15.03 -10.48 8.55
N LYS A 20 15.86 -11.28 7.90
CA LYS A 20 17.15 -11.75 8.45
C LYS A 20 18.12 -10.57 8.63
N ALA A 21 18.25 -9.72 7.63
CA ALA A 21 19.14 -8.57 7.68
C ALA A 21 18.74 -7.56 8.77
N ALA A 22 17.44 -7.35 8.95
CA ALA A 22 16.89 -6.45 9.98
C ALA A 22 16.77 -7.10 11.36
N ALA A 23 17.03 -8.41 11.50
CA ALA A 23 16.72 -9.21 12.70
C ALA A 23 15.28 -8.97 13.20
N CYS A 24 14.33 -8.79 12.28
CA CYS A 24 12.96 -8.40 12.59
C CYS A 24 11.97 -9.09 11.65
N THR A 25 10.89 -9.65 12.20
CA THR A 25 9.79 -10.25 11.43
C THR A 25 8.63 -9.31 11.19
N GLN A 26 8.61 -8.12 11.78
CA GLN A 26 7.59 -7.09 11.56
C GLN A 26 7.80 -6.38 10.21
N LEU A 27 7.89 -7.15 9.14
CA LEU A 27 8.08 -6.65 7.79
C LEU A 27 6.74 -6.66 7.06
N ALA A 28 6.36 -5.52 6.51
CA ALA A 28 5.19 -5.38 5.65
C ALA A 28 5.55 -4.68 4.34
N GLY A 29 4.76 -4.93 3.31
CA GLY A 29 4.99 -4.34 2.00
C GLY A 29 4.10 -4.91 0.91
N CYS A 30 4.39 -4.49 -0.31
CA CYS A 30 3.73 -4.97 -1.52
C CYS A 30 4.65 -4.85 -2.74
N THR A 31 4.24 -5.47 -3.83
CA THR A 31 4.81 -5.19 -5.16
C THR A 31 4.40 -3.78 -5.61
N ALA A 32 5.26 -3.12 -6.37
CA ALA A 32 5.02 -1.78 -6.89
C ALA A 32 5.51 -1.72 -8.35
N ALA A 33 4.82 -0.97 -9.20
CA ALA A 33 5.17 -0.80 -10.61
C ALA A 33 6.56 -0.17 -10.81
N GLY A 34 7.04 0.58 -9.82
CA GLY A 34 8.39 1.14 -9.80
C GLY A 34 8.84 1.41 -8.37
N ILE A 35 10.12 1.54 -8.18
CA ILE A 35 10.75 1.79 -6.88
C ILE A 35 11.40 3.17 -6.90
N LEU A 36 10.92 4.05 -6.04
CA LEU A 36 11.45 5.39 -5.82
C LEU A 36 12.16 5.46 -4.48
N THR A 37 13.38 5.95 -4.48
CA THR A 37 14.16 6.25 -3.28
C THR A 37 14.61 7.72 -3.31
N GLN A 38 15.31 8.16 -2.28
CA GLN A 38 15.94 9.50 -2.27
C GLN A 38 17.09 9.65 -3.28
N HIS A 39 17.52 8.58 -3.91
CA HIS A 39 18.66 8.58 -4.82
C HIS A 39 18.28 8.30 -6.27
N ASP A 40 17.25 7.47 -6.49
CA ASP A 40 16.95 7.00 -7.83
C ASP A 40 15.48 6.56 -7.98
N TRP A 41 15.05 6.49 -9.23
CA TRP A 41 13.77 5.97 -9.66
C TRP A 41 13.97 4.81 -10.64
N ILE A 42 13.62 3.60 -10.22
CA ILE A 42 13.84 2.37 -10.97
C ILE A 42 12.47 1.84 -11.42
N LEU A 43 12.26 1.76 -12.73
CA LEU A 43 11.00 1.30 -13.34
C LEU A 43 11.15 -0.07 -14.03
N ASP A 44 12.25 -0.27 -14.75
CA ASP A 44 12.40 -1.38 -15.70
C ASP A 44 13.53 -2.35 -15.30
N ALA A 45 13.79 -2.47 -14.02
CA ALA A 45 14.81 -3.38 -13.50
C ALA A 45 14.40 -3.93 -12.12
N PRO A 46 14.92 -5.11 -11.74
CA PRO A 46 14.72 -5.66 -10.40
C PRO A 46 15.20 -4.68 -9.33
N ALA A 47 14.30 -4.28 -8.45
CA ALA A 47 14.60 -3.31 -7.40
C ALA A 47 13.82 -3.58 -6.11
N ALA A 48 14.40 -3.17 -5.00
CA ALA A 48 13.79 -3.26 -3.69
C ALA A 48 14.10 -2.00 -2.88
N ALA A 49 13.10 -1.50 -2.14
CA ALA A 49 13.30 -0.44 -1.15
C ALA A 49 12.66 -0.83 0.19
N ALA A 50 13.31 -0.52 1.28
CA ALA A 50 12.79 -0.74 2.61
C ALA A 50 13.07 0.45 3.52
N LEU A 51 12.10 0.78 4.36
CA LEU A 51 12.25 1.70 5.48
C LEU A 51 12.30 0.90 6.76
N ALA A 52 13.36 1.05 7.53
CA ALA A 52 13.46 0.47 8.86
C ALA A 52 13.01 1.47 9.92
N LEU A 53 12.17 1.02 10.84
CA LEU A 53 11.72 1.79 12.00
C LEU A 53 12.46 1.27 13.24
N ALA A 54 13.18 2.16 13.92
CA ALA A 54 13.84 1.83 15.18
C ALA A 54 12.90 2.03 16.37
N ALA A 55 13.14 1.29 17.46
CA ALA A 55 12.41 1.50 18.71
C ALA A 55 12.46 2.99 19.15
N PRO A 56 11.37 3.56 19.68
CA PRO A 56 10.14 2.90 20.14
C PRO A 56 9.09 2.66 19.04
N LEU A 57 9.41 2.94 17.79
CA LEU A 57 8.49 2.77 16.67
C LEU A 57 8.27 1.28 16.37
N GLY A 58 7.04 0.92 16.10
CA GLY A 58 6.66 -0.45 15.74
C GLY A 58 5.58 -0.50 14.68
N LEU A 59 5.46 -1.65 14.05
CA LEU A 59 4.45 -1.95 13.04
C LEU A 59 3.75 -3.25 13.44
N SER A 60 2.45 -3.21 13.67
CA SER A 60 1.68 -4.38 14.07
C SER A 60 0.43 -4.57 13.19
N SER A 61 0.06 -5.82 12.97
CA SER A 61 -1.21 -6.15 12.31
C SER A 61 -2.38 -5.81 13.23
N ILE A 62 -3.43 -5.22 12.68
CA ILE A 62 -4.64 -4.91 13.42
C ILE A 62 -5.56 -6.12 13.35
N GLN A 63 -5.72 -6.80 14.47
CA GLN A 63 -6.69 -7.90 14.59
C GLN A 63 -8.07 -7.41 15.06
N GLN A 64 -8.16 -6.23 15.65
CA GLN A 64 -9.40 -5.59 16.07
C GLN A 64 -9.41 -4.11 15.69
N LEU A 65 -10.55 -3.63 15.29
CA LEU A 65 -10.79 -2.24 14.90
C LEU A 65 -10.70 -1.31 16.13
N GLY A 66 -9.49 -0.99 16.56
CA GLY A 66 -9.25 0.10 17.51
C GLY A 66 -9.72 1.41 16.88
N GLN A 67 -10.61 2.14 17.55
CA GLN A 67 -11.05 3.45 17.09
C GLN A 67 -9.96 4.49 17.34
N GLY A 68 -9.71 5.34 16.33
CA GLY A 68 -9.04 6.62 16.51
C GLY A 68 -7.66 6.80 15.87
N GLN A 69 -6.92 5.74 15.56
CA GLN A 69 -5.61 5.88 14.92
C GLN A 69 -5.68 5.60 13.41
N PRO A 70 -5.00 6.41 12.56
CA PRO A 70 -4.88 6.12 11.14
C PRO A 70 -4.17 4.79 10.90
N ARG A 71 -4.60 4.05 9.89
CA ARG A 71 -4.07 2.73 9.53
C ARG A 71 -3.28 2.80 8.24
N LEU A 72 -2.11 2.20 8.25
CA LEU A 72 -1.38 1.92 7.02
C LEU A 72 -2.02 0.70 6.35
N CYS A 73 -2.51 0.89 5.13
CA CYS A 73 -3.14 -0.16 4.33
C CYS A 73 -2.31 -0.44 3.08
N LEU A 74 -2.09 -1.71 2.81
CA LEU A 74 -1.52 -2.16 1.55
C LEU A 74 -2.49 -3.16 0.94
N ALA A 75 -2.89 -2.95 -0.31
CA ALA A 75 -3.94 -3.73 -0.95
C ALA A 75 -3.58 -4.08 -2.39
N ALA A 76 -3.98 -5.27 -2.82
CA ALA A 76 -4.08 -5.58 -4.24
C ALA A 76 -5.33 -4.90 -4.82
N PRO A 77 -5.33 -4.47 -6.08
CA PRO A 77 -6.49 -3.79 -6.70
C PRO A 77 -7.80 -4.57 -6.55
N ASN A 78 -7.76 -5.87 -6.73
CA ASN A 78 -8.91 -6.78 -6.62
C ASN A 78 -9.37 -7.07 -5.18
N ALA A 79 -8.60 -6.68 -4.17
CA ALA A 79 -8.98 -6.84 -2.76
C ALA A 79 -9.77 -5.64 -2.22
N ILE A 80 -9.81 -4.54 -2.97
CA ILE A 80 -10.55 -3.34 -2.58
C ILE A 80 -11.99 -3.47 -3.09
N ASN A 81 -12.94 -3.40 -2.18
CA ASN A 81 -14.36 -3.44 -2.50
C ASN A 81 -15.10 -2.26 -1.85
N THR A 82 -16.33 -2.03 -2.27
CA THR A 82 -17.17 -0.92 -1.80
C THR A 82 -17.35 -0.92 -0.29
N ASN A 83 -17.53 -2.09 0.33
CA ASN A 83 -17.71 -2.18 1.78
C ASN A 83 -16.43 -1.73 2.53
N TRP A 84 -15.27 -2.12 2.03
CA TRP A 84 -14.00 -1.70 2.59
C TRP A 84 -13.78 -0.19 2.42
N LEU A 85 -14.13 0.38 1.26
CA LEU A 85 -14.01 1.81 1.00
C LEU A 85 -14.88 2.65 1.95
N HIS A 86 -16.11 2.20 2.22
CA HIS A 86 -17.04 2.90 3.11
C HIS A 86 -16.89 2.55 4.60
N ALA A 87 -16.06 1.57 4.94
CA ALA A 87 -15.83 1.21 6.33
C ALA A 87 -15.21 2.38 7.11
N PRO A 88 -15.61 2.62 8.37
CA PRO A 88 -15.19 3.76 9.16
C PRO A 88 -13.69 3.71 9.48
N GLY A 89 -13.10 4.88 9.73
CA GLY A 89 -11.70 5.05 10.15
C GLY A 89 -10.82 5.65 9.05
N GLN A 90 -9.78 6.35 9.49
CA GLN A 90 -8.79 6.92 8.58
C GLN A 90 -7.83 5.83 8.08
N ARG A 91 -7.55 5.86 6.79
CA ARG A 91 -6.60 4.94 6.14
C ARG A 91 -5.68 5.72 5.22
N PHE A 92 -4.45 5.28 5.13
CA PHE A 92 -3.47 5.75 4.18
C PHE A 92 -2.61 4.57 3.74
N GLY A 93 -1.93 4.66 2.63
CA GLY A 93 -1.09 3.58 2.14
C GLY A 93 -1.03 3.51 0.64
N GLY A 94 -0.93 2.30 0.10
CA GLY A 94 -0.76 2.08 -1.32
C GLY A 94 -1.49 0.85 -1.85
N ILE A 95 -1.71 0.89 -3.15
CA ILE A 95 -2.22 -0.25 -3.92
C ILE A 95 -1.02 -0.89 -4.62
N ALA A 96 -0.91 -2.20 -4.51
CA ALA A 96 0.13 -2.96 -5.20
C ALA A 96 0.01 -2.77 -6.71
N GLY A 97 1.13 -2.58 -7.36
CA GLY A 97 1.21 -2.37 -8.79
C GLY A 97 2.14 -3.36 -9.47
N ASP A 98 2.01 -3.45 -10.78
CA ASP A 98 2.93 -4.10 -11.70
C ASP A 98 3.08 -3.26 -12.97
N ALA A 99 3.97 -3.66 -13.88
CA ALA A 99 4.23 -2.92 -15.10
C ALA A 99 3.07 -2.97 -16.12
N THR A 100 2.17 -3.95 -16.01
CA THR A 100 1.12 -4.22 -16.99
C THR A 100 -0.28 -3.85 -16.51
N GLY A 101 -0.47 -3.70 -15.21
CA GLY A 101 -1.77 -3.52 -14.59
C GLY A 101 -2.61 -4.81 -14.46
N GLN A 102 -2.05 -5.98 -14.80
CA GLN A 102 -2.76 -7.26 -14.81
C GLN A 102 -2.38 -8.19 -13.64
N GLY A 103 -1.37 -7.85 -12.86
CA GLY A 103 -0.88 -8.66 -11.73
C GLY A 103 0.40 -9.40 -12.09
N ALA A 104 1.04 -10.25 -11.29
CA ALA A 104 0.58 -10.72 -9.99
C ALA A 104 0.87 -9.68 -8.87
N TYR A 105 -0.18 -9.21 -8.23
CA TYR A 105 -0.07 -8.32 -7.08
C TYR A 105 0.21 -9.13 -5.83
N LYS A 106 1.25 -8.77 -5.08
CA LYS A 106 1.64 -9.47 -3.85
C LYS A 106 1.68 -8.49 -2.69
N ILE A 107 1.09 -8.92 -1.58
CA ILE A 107 1.06 -8.19 -0.32
C ILE A 107 1.68 -9.09 0.75
N TRP A 108 2.42 -8.53 1.66
CA TRP A 108 2.97 -9.25 2.82
C TRP A 108 2.89 -8.43 4.08
N ALA A 109 2.74 -9.13 5.19
CA ALA A 109 2.89 -8.59 6.53
C ALA A 109 3.48 -9.68 7.45
N SER A 110 4.16 -9.25 8.49
CA SER A 110 4.86 -10.15 9.43
C SER A 110 5.78 -11.16 8.73
N GLY A 111 6.44 -10.72 7.65
CA GLY A 111 7.36 -11.55 6.86
C GLY A 111 6.69 -12.65 6.03
N ARG A 112 5.37 -12.63 5.84
CA ARG A 112 4.60 -13.65 5.11
C ARG A 112 3.67 -13.03 4.08
N LEU A 113 3.45 -13.76 2.98
CA LEU A 113 2.47 -13.37 1.96
C LEU A 113 1.05 -13.46 2.52
N HIS A 114 0.22 -12.49 2.14
CA HIS A 114 -1.20 -12.45 2.44
C HIS A 114 -2.02 -12.90 1.23
N ALA A 115 -2.75 -14.00 1.40
CA ALA A 115 -3.60 -14.55 0.34
C ALA A 115 -4.79 -13.63 -0.01
N ASP A 116 -5.31 -12.91 0.99
CA ASP A 116 -6.46 -12.01 0.83
C ASP A 116 -6.13 -10.73 0.06
N GLY A 117 -4.85 -10.50 -0.26
CA GLY A 117 -4.41 -9.32 -1.00
C GLY A 117 -4.63 -7.98 -0.29
N LEU A 118 -4.87 -8.00 1.02
CA LEU A 118 -5.09 -6.79 1.84
C LEU A 118 -4.43 -6.96 3.20
N THR A 119 -3.71 -5.95 3.65
CA THR A 119 -3.26 -5.86 5.04
C THR A 119 -3.51 -4.48 5.61
N GLN A 120 -3.84 -4.43 6.90
CA GLN A 120 -4.00 -3.20 7.66
C GLN A 120 -3.07 -3.26 8.86
N LEU A 121 -2.29 -2.21 9.03
CA LEU A 121 -1.23 -2.14 10.03
C LEU A 121 -1.39 -0.87 10.86
N GLN A 122 -1.00 -0.96 12.10
CA GLN A 122 -0.92 0.19 13.00
C GLN A 122 0.55 0.52 13.26
N LEU A 123 0.88 1.81 13.16
CA LEU A 123 2.13 2.35 13.66
C LEU A 123 1.99 2.59 15.16
N SER A 124 2.94 2.12 15.94
CA SER A 124 3.04 2.37 17.38
C SER A 124 4.26 3.22 17.71
N GLY A 125 4.25 3.88 18.84
CA GLY A 125 5.34 4.76 19.28
C GLY A 125 5.37 6.12 18.60
N VAL A 126 4.38 6.46 17.80
CA VAL A 126 4.26 7.74 17.07
C VAL A 126 2.80 8.18 16.94
N GLU A 127 2.58 9.49 16.99
CA GLU A 127 1.31 10.08 16.54
C GLU A 127 1.28 10.16 15.02
N THR A 128 0.25 9.60 14.40
CA THR A 128 0.08 9.59 12.95
C THR A 128 -1.01 10.57 12.55
N ARG A 129 -0.70 11.45 11.58
CA ARG A 129 -1.66 12.35 10.94
C ARG A 129 -1.68 12.11 9.45
N VAL A 130 -2.86 12.00 8.87
CA VAL A 130 -3.04 11.86 7.42
C VAL A 130 -3.31 13.23 6.83
N LEU A 131 -2.45 13.65 5.91
CA LEU A 131 -2.62 14.86 5.11
C LEU A 131 -2.76 14.46 3.65
N VAL A 132 -3.68 15.11 2.96
CA VAL A 132 -3.90 14.88 1.52
C VAL A 132 -3.47 16.11 0.75
N ALA A 133 -2.53 15.92 -0.19
CA ALA A 133 -2.10 16.96 -1.12
C ALA A 133 -2.15 16.38 -2.55
N GLN A 134 -3.05 16.87 -3.37
CA GLN A 134 -3.27 16.33 -4.72
C GLN A 134 -2.53 17.11 -5.81
N GLY A 135 -2.01 18.30 -5.48
CA GLY A 135 -1.35 19.16 -6.46
C GLY A 135 -2.26 19.68 -7.57
N ILE A 136 -3.59 19.49 -7.44
CA ILE A 136 -4.61 19.93 -8.40
C ILE A 136 -5.33 21.16 -7.87
N LYS A 137 -5.63 22.08 -8.77
CA LYS A 137 -6.48 23.25 -8.49
C LYS A 137 -7.76 23.11 -9.30
N PRO A 138 -8.96 23.27 -8.69
CA PRO A 138 -10.19 23.34 -9.45
C PRO A 138 -10.13 24.49 -10.47
N LEU A 139 -10.52 24.22 -11.72
CA LEU A 139 -10.58 25.21 -12.80
C LEU A 139 -11.99 25.73 -13.04
N SER A 140 -13.00 25.04 -12.49
CA SER A 140 -14.42 25.40 -12.60
C SER A 140 -15.16 25.10 -11.30
N GLU A 141 -16.38 25.59 -11.20
CA GLU A 141 -17.32 25.15 -10.17
C GLU A 141 -17.65 23.65 -10.33
N PRO A 142 -17.95 22.97 -9.22
CA PRO A 142 -18.38 21.58 -9.26
C PRO A 142 -19.61 21.41 -10.14
N ALA A 143 -19.60 20.38 -11.01
CA ALA A 143 -20.74 19.99 -11.81
C ALA A 143 -21.27 18.64 -11.33
N ASN A 144 -22.57 18.42 -11.48
CA ASN A 144 -23.20 17.14 -11.16
C ASN A 144 -22.96 16.14 -12.28
N ILE A 145 -22.48 14.96 -11.93
CA ILE A 145 -22.43 13.84 -12.88
C ILE A 145 -23.86 13.36 -13.11
N SER A 146 -24.35 13.47 -14.34
CA SER A 146 -25.71 13.12 -14.71
C SER A 146 -25.85 11.74 -15.36
N ALA A 147 -24.77 11.21 -15.93
CA ALA A 147 -24.76 9.85 -16.49
C ALA A 147 -23.39 9.19 -16.35
N VAL A 148 -23.41 7.92 -15.97
CA VAL A 148 -22.22 7.08 -15.86
C VAL A 148 -22.46 5.72 -16.52
N ASN A 149 -21.38 5.10 -17.00
CA ASN A 149 -21.34 3.69 -17.38
C ASN A 149 -20.12 3.05 -16.71
N ASP A 150 -20.37 2.22 -15.72
CA ASP A 150 -19.34 1.68 -14.82
C ASP A 150 -18.45 2.79 -14.22
N LEU A 151 -17.21 2.90 -14.68
CA LEU A 151 -16.24 3.92 -14.24
C LEU A 151 -16.17 5.14 -15.17
N ASP A 152 -16.89 5.13 -16.27
CA ASP A 152 -16.86 6.21 -17.26
C ASP A 152 -17.96 7.24 -16.97
N VAL A 153 -17.57 8.51 -16.92
CA VAL A 153 -18.49 9.62 -16.83
C VAL A 153 -18.95 9.98 -18.24
N LEU A 154 -20.25 9.80 -18.52
CA LEU A 154 -20.82 10.03 -19.83
C LEU A 154 -21.38 11.45 -20.00
N ALA A 155 -21.85 12.06 -18.92
CA ALA A 155 -22.39 13.42 -18.92
C ALA A 155 -22.25 14.12 -17.56
N ILE A 156 -22.02 15.41 -17.58
CA ILE A 156 -21.97 16.34 -16.45
C ILE A 156 -22.91 17.52 -16.67
#